data_b8978c574ea6a8deb271fc312f648141
#
_entry.id   b8978c574ea6a8deb271fc312f648141
#
_cell.length_a   1.000
_cell.length_b   1.000
_cell.length_c   1.000
_cell.angle_alpha   90.00
_cell.angle_beta   90.00
_cell.angle_gamma   90.00
#
_symmetry.space_group_name_H-M   'P 1'
#
loop_
_entity.id
_entity.type
_entity.pdbx_description
1 polymer ?
#
loop_
_entity_poly.entity_id
_entity_poly.type
_entity_poly.pdbx_seq_one_letter_code
_entity_poly.pdbx_strand_id
1 'polypeptide(L)'
;MSRTTPSLKGPGSRSKTPQGFSEISIPTSIHKVEADGVRVFYRAAGDPSSPIVLLLHGFPTSSFMFRELIPRLATDYRLIAPDLPGFGFTEVPAERKYIYSFDRLAATLNAFTHVLKIKSFALYVFDYGAPTGFRLAMAHPDRVTAIVSQNGNAYEEGLGDAWGPIRKYWAEPTPENRDVLRQNILTLEGTRWQYTHGVSDPERVPPEGYTLDTALLERPGNKDIQLDLFLDYASNVKLYPAFQDYFRKATPPLLAIWGRNDPFFIPAGADAFRKDIPNARVEFLDTGHFAIETHVVEIADAMKTFLAGNGVSRRTNGGSE
;
A
#
# COMPACT_ATOMS: atom_id res chain seq x y z
N MET A 1 60.25 -53.03 22.13
CA MET A 1 59.32 -53.49 21.12
C MET A 1 58.50 -52.27 20.63
N SER A 2 58.97 -51.74 19.50
CA SER A 2 58.42 -50.53 18.90
C SER A 2 57.34 -50.92 17.89
N ARG A 3 56.16 -50.33 17.98
CA ARG A 3 55.10 -50.50 16.94
C ARG A 3 54.88 -49.15 16.23
N THR A 4 55.32 -49.12 14.99
CA THR A 4 55.09 -48.05 14.02
C THR A 4 53.65 -48.10 13.47
N THR A 5 52.93 -46.99 13.51
CA THR A 5 51.64 -46.78 12.86
C THR A 5 51.84 -46.13 11.49
N PRO A 6 51.16 -46.59 10.41
CA PRO A 6 51.26 -45.93 9.10
C PRO A 6 50.30 -44.77 8.96
N SER A 7 50.79 -43.65 8.40
CA SER A 7 50.08 -42.46 8.02
C SER A 7 49.30 -42.68 6.71
N LEU A 8 47.96 -42.48 6.74
CA LEU A 8 47.09 -42.42 5.56
C LEU A 8 46.92 -40.97 5.13
N LYS A 9 47.51 -40.61 4.00
CA LYS A 9 47.22 -39.34 3.29
C LYS A 9 45.94 -39.59 2.46
N GLY A 10 44.83 -38.93 2.82
CA GLY A 10 43.61 -38.82 2.01
C GLY A 10 43.70 -37.66 1.01
N PRO A 11 43.06 -37.77 -0.18
CA PRO A 11 43.10 -36.72 -1.19
C PRO A 11 42.30 -35.48 -0.78
N GLY A 12 42.89 -34.33 -0.88
CA GLY A 12 42.24 -33.03 -0.61
C GLY A 12 41.12 -32.71 -1.55
N SER A 13 39.91 -32.79 -1.05
CA SER A 13 38.71 -32.23 -1.70
C SER A 13 38.71 -30.72 -1.50
N ARG A 14 39.05 -29.99 -2.56
CA ARG A 14 38.77 -28.56 -2.62
C ARG A 14 37.27 -28.36 -2.71
N SER A 15 36.63 -28.02 -1.61
CA SER A 15 35.26 -27.53 -1.61
C SER A 15 35.23 -26.21 -2.39
N LYS A 16 34.56 -26.22 -3.55
CA LYS A 16 34.15 -25.00 -4.22
C LYS A 16 33.11 -24.32 -3.34
N THR A 17 33.49 -23.22 -2.69
CA THR A 17 32.56 -22.30 -2.05
C THR A 17 31.56 -21.84 -3.13
N PRO A 18 30.25 -21.92 -2.92
CA PRO A 18 29.31 -21.33 -3.84
C PRO A 18 29.59 -19.81 -3.86
N GLN A 19 29.80 -19.25 -5.03
CA GLN A 19 29.79 -17.80 -5.22
C GLN A 19 28.40 -17.31 -4.84
N GLY A 20 28.27 -16.77 -3.62
CA GLY A 20 27.07 -16.08 -3.19
C GLY A 20 26.91 -14.85 -4.07
N PHE A 21 25.85 -14.84 -4.88
CA PHE A 21 25.33 -13.62 -5.44
C PHE A 21 24.95 -12.72 -4.25
N SER A 22 25.72 -11.69 -3.95
CA SER A 22 25.27 -10.63 -3.06
C SER A 22 24.12 -9.94 -3.82
N GLU A 23 22.88 -10.23 -3.45
CA GLU A 23 21.76 -9.41 -3.88
C GLU A 23 22.09 -7.97 -3.47
N ILE A 24 22.19 -7.09 -4.47
CA ILE A 24 22.41 -5.66 -4.21
C ILE A 24 21.12 -5.15 -3.59
N SER A 25 21.07 -5.12 -2.26
CA SER A 25 19.96 -4.52 -1.53
C SER A 25 20.05 -3.00 -1.65
N ILE A 26 19.10 -2.39 -2.36
CA ILE A 26 18.98 -0.94 -2.44
C ILE A 26 18.32 -0.45 -1.14
N PRO A 27 19.00 0.33 -0.30
CA PRO A 27 18.46 0.75 0.98
C PRO A 27 17.26 1.69 0.80
N THR A 28 16.25 1.51 1.65
CA THR A 28 15.15 2.45 1.77
C THR A 28 15.58 3.66 2.58
N SER A 29 15.49 4.85 2.01
CA SER A 29 15.73 6.13 2.67
C SER A 29 14.42 6.73 3.22
N ILE A 30 14.54 7.53 4.29
CA ILE A 30 13.42 8.25 4.91
C ILE A 30 13.62 9.75 4.74
N HIS A 31 12.53 10.46 4.48
CA HIS A 31 12.53 11.88 4.18
C HIS A 31 11.32 12.58 4.80
N LYS A 32 11.40 13.90 4.90
CA LYS A 32 10.26 14.78 5.18
C LYS A 32 10.26 15.95 4.20
N VAL A 33 9.10 16.38 3.77
CA VAL A 33 8.93 17.54 2.88
C VAL A 33 7.68 18.32 3.23
N GLU A 34 7.74 19.64 3.13
CA GLU A 34 6.57 20.49 3.33
C GLU A 34 5.71 20.47 2.06
N ALA A 35 4.44 20.10 2.23
CA ALA A 35 3.42 20.11 1.18
C ALA A 35 2.07 20.46 1.77
N ASP A 36 1.35 21.44 1.21
CA ASP A 36 0.04 21.92 1.70
C ASP A 36 0.07 22.37 3.20
N GLY A 37 1.20 22.88 3.68
CA GLY A 37 1.40 23.25 5.10
C GLY A 37 1.46 22.03 6.04
N VAL A 38 1.74 20.86 5.50
CA VAL A 38 1.90 19.58 6.20
C VAL A 38 3.33 19.10 5.99
N ARG A 39 4.00 18.62 7.04
CA ARG A 39 5.30 17.99 6.94
C ARG A 39 5.14 16.51 6.66
N VAL A 40 5.05 16.18 5.37
CA VAL A 40 4.82 14.82 4.89
C VAL A 40 6.09 13.99 5.06
N PHE A 41 6.00 12.92 5.84
CA PHE A 41 7.02 11.88 5.92
C PHE A 41 6.84 10.92 4.74
N TYR A 42 7.95 10.46 4.15
CA TYR A 42 7.90 9.44 3.10
C TYR A 42 9.13 8.55 3.08
N ARG A 43 8.96 7.33 2.58
CA ARG A 43 10.03 6.40 2.28
C ARG A 43 10.31 6.43 0.80
N ALA A 44 11.59 6.26 0.42
CA ALA A 44 11.96 6.20 -0.99
C ALA A 44 13.14 5.25 -1.21
N ALA A 45 13.13 4.57 -2.36
CA ALA A 45 14.24 3.73 -2.83
C ALA A 45 14.27 3.67 -4.35
N GLY A 46 15.37 3.17 -4.89
CA GLY A 46 15.57 3.05 -6.34
C GLY A 46 16.21 4.29 -6.98
N ASP A 47 16.62 4.15 -8.22
CA ASP A 47 17.28 5.20 -8.98
C ASP A 47 16.29 6.34 -9.29
N PRO A 48 16.65 7.61 -9.03
CA PRO A 48 15.78 8.76 -9.32
C PRO A 48 15.34 8.87 -10.78
N SER A 49 16.07 8.29 -11.73
CA SER A 49 15.75 8.30 -13.15
C SER A 49 14.82 7.15 -13.57
N SER A 50 14.58 6.17 -12.71
CA SER A 50 13.67 5.06 -12.98
C SER A 50 12.21 5.50 -12.95
N PRO A 51 11.29 4.76 -13.64
CA PRO A 51 9.86 5.00 -13.55
C PRO A 51 9.39 4.99 -12.10
N ILE A 52 8.53 5.96 -11.74
CA ILE A 52 8.07 6.14 -10.38
C ILE A 52 6.86 5.23 -10.11
N VAL A 53 6.89 4.54 -8.96
CA VAL A 53 5.71 3.90 -8.37
C VAL A 53 5.39 4.63 -7.07
N LEU A 54 4.24 5.28 -7.03
CA LEU A 54 3.69 5.95 -5.85
C LEU A 54 2.88 4.94 -5.04
N LEU A 55 3.32 4.64 -3.82
CA LEU A 55 2.74 3.63 -2.93
C LEU A 55 1.88 4.30 -1.86
N LEU A 56 0.56 4.11 -1.93
CA LEU A 56 -0.39 4.70 -1.00
C LEU A 56 -0.97 3.64 -0.07
N HIS A 57 -0.66 3.80 1.21
CA HIS A 57 -1.20 2.99 2.30
C HIS A 57 -2.63 3.38 2.65
N GLY A 58 -3.26 2.62 3.54
CA GLY A 58 -4.56 2.89 4.08
C GLY A 58 -4.62 2.84 5.61
N PHE A 59 -5.81 2.57 6.15
CA PHE A 59 -6.07 2.45 7.58
C PHE A 59 -5.73 1.02 8.07
N PRO A 60 -5.20 0.87 9.28
CA PRO A 60 -4.69 1.90 10.20
C PRO A 60 -3.19 2.18 10.01
N THR A 61 -2.59 1.71 8.92
CA THR A 61 -1.16 1.60 8.71
C THR A 61 -0.50 2.89 8.17
N SER A 62 0.71 2.75 7.68
CA SER A 62 1.56 3.82 7.13
C SER A 62 2.45 3.27 6.01
N SER A 63 3.36 4.07 5.50
CA SER A 63 4.38 3.60 4.55
C SER A 63 5.24 2.44 5.08
N PHE A 64 5.15 2.12 6.38
CA PHE A 64 5.83 0.97 6.98
C PHE A 64 5.35 -0.36 6.41
N MET A 65 4.09 -0.46 5.97
CA MET A 65 3.57 -1.67 5.31
C MET A 65 4.37 -2.07 4.07
N PHE A 66 5.03 -1.11 3.42
CA PHE A 66 5.82 -1.35 2.20
C PHE A 66 7.28 -1.73 2.47
N ARG A 67 7.69 -1.92 3.74
CA ARG A 67 9.07 -2.21 4.14
C ARG A 67 9.70 -3.38 3.39
N GLU A 68 8.90 -4.42 3.12
CA GLU A 68 9.35 -5.62 2.40
C GLU A 68 9.14 -5.52 0.88
N LEU A 69 8.17 -4.72 0.41
CA LEU A 69 7.88 -4.55 -1.00
C LEU A 69 8.91 -3.61 -1.68
N ILE A 70 9.26 -2.51 -1.02
CA ILE A 70 10.17 -1.49 -1.57
C ILE A 70 11.51 -2.10 -2.01
N PRO A 71 12.24 -2.87 -1.19
CA PRO A 71 13.53 -3.45 -1.61
C PRO A 71 13.40 -4.38 -2.82
N ARG A 72 12.28 -5.09 -2.95
CA ARG A 72 12.03 -6.04 -4.06
C ARG A 72 11.81 -5.38 -5.40
N LEU A 73 11.39 -4.12 -5.40
CA LEU A 73 11.08 -3.36 -6.62
C LEU A 73 12.12 -2.27 -6.93
N ALA A 74 12.98 -1.93 -5.98
CA ALA A 74 13.88 -0.77 -6.08
C ALA A 74 14.98 -0.89 -7.15
N THR A 75 15.27 -2.08 -7.65
CA THR A 75 16.18 -2.29 -8.79
C THR A 75 15.61 -1.77 -10.11
N ASP A 76 14.29 -1.83 -10.26
CA ASP A 76 13.60 -1.53 -11.51
C ASP A 76 12.87 -0.19 -11.49
N TYR A 77 12.42 0.23 -10.30
CA TYR A 77 11.55 1.40 -10.11
C TYR A 77 12.08 2.37 -9.06
N ARG A 78 11.68 3.63 -9.18
CA ARG A 78 11.77 4.60 -8.09
C ARG A 78 10.50 4.51 -7.25
N LEU A 79 10.59 3.95 -6.04
CA LEU A 79 9.49 3.80 -5.09
C LEU A 79 9.40 5.06 -4.22
N ILE A 80 8.18 5.59 -4.06
CA ILE A 80 7.89 6.72 -3.18
C ILE A 80 6.62 6.39 -2.40
N ALA A 81 6.73 6.32 -1.08
CA ALA A 81 5.65 5.92 -0.18
C ALA A 81 5.44 7.00 0.90
N PRO A 82 4.54 7.97 0.71
CA PRO A 82 4.21 8.95 1.74
C PRO A 82 3.33 8.34 2.83
N ASP A 83 3.46 8.86 4.06
CA ASP A 83 2.45 8.71 5.10
C ASP A 83 1.39 9.78 4.91
N LEU A 84 0.13 9.39 4.82
CA LEU A 84 -0.99 10.32 4.69
C LEU A 84 -1.17 11.14 5.98
N PRO A 85 -1.71 12.37 5.93
CA PRO A 85 -2.03 13.16 7.13
C PRO A 85 -2.94 12.40 8.10
N GLY A 86 -2.56 12.35 9.38
CA GLY A 86 -3.23 11.54 10.40
C GLY A 86 -2.66 10.13 10.57
N PHE A 87 -1.67 9.77 9.75
CA PHE A 87 -1.03 8.45 9.77
C PHE A 87 0.49 8.55 9.89
N GLY A 88 1.10 7.42 10.32
CA GLY A 88 2.54 7.25 10.33
C GLY A 88 3.29 8.37 11.05
N PHE A 89 4.28 8.92 10.38
CA PHE A 89 5.18 9.97 10.89
C PHE A 89 4.98 11.33 10.19
N THR A 90 3.91 11.49 9.44
CA THR A 90 3.50 12.78 8.89
C THR A 90 3.01 13.69 10.01
N GLU A 91 3.50 14.93 10.03
CA GLU A 91 3.19 15.94 11.05
C GLU A 91 2.28 17.01 10.46
N VAL A 92 1.13 17.20 11.08
CA VAL A 92 0.20 18.28 10.73
C VAL A 92 0.29 19.36 11.81
N PRO A 93 0.85 20.55 11.51
CA PRO A 93 0.94 21.63 12.48
C PRO A 93 -0.46 22.09 12.92
N ALA A 94 -0.62 22.40 14.21
CA ALA A 94 -1.91 22.81 14.77
C ALA A 94 -2.46 24.08 14.09
N GLU A 95 -1.57 24.98 13.67
CA GLU A 95 -1.90 26.23 12.98
C GLU A 95 -2.55 26.00 11.61
N ARG A 96 -2.29 24.83 10.99
CA ARG A 96 -2.88 24.44 9.71
C ARG A 96 -4.39 24.25 9.81
N LYS A 97 -4.92 23.96 11.03
CA LYS A 97 -6.35 23.66 11.28
C LYS A 97 -6.88 22.67 10.23
N TYR A 98 -6.16 21.58 10.06
CA TYR A 98 -6.41 20.60 9.02
C TYR A 98 -7.74 19.88 9.27
N ILE A 99 -8.62 19.88 8.29
CA ILE A 99 -9.87 19.11 8.31
C ILE A 99 -9.57 17.75 7.67
N TYR A 100 -9.65 16.68 8.47
CA TYR A 100 -9.37 15.33 7.99
C TYR A 100 -10.56 14.80 7.18
N SER A 101 -10.38 14.81 5.87
CA SER A 101 -11.32 14.24 4.88
C SER A 101 -10.55 13.69 3.70
N PHE A 102 -11.14 12.79 2.92
CA PHE A 102 -10.47 12.19 1.75
C PHE A 102 -10.13 13.23 0.68
N ASP A 103 -10.93 14.26 0.53
CA ASP A 103 -10.62 15.38 -0.37
C ASP A 103 -9.37 16.13 0.09
N ARG A 104 -9.19 16.34 1.39
CA ARG A 104 -8.00 16.99 1.94
C ARG A 104 -6.77 16.10 1.87
N LEU A 105 -6.91 14.79 2.15
CA LEU A 105 -5.83 13.83 1.96
C LEU A 105 -5.34 13.86 0.50
N ALA A 106 -6.26 13.85 -0.46
CA ALA A 106 -5.92 13.92 -1.88
C ALA A 106 -5.28 15.26 -2.28
N ALA A 107 -5.74 16.38 -1.72
CA ALA A 107 -5.14 17.70 -1.96
C ALA A 107 -3.69 17.77 -1.45
N THR A 108 -3.45 17.27 -0.23
CA THR A 108 -2.09 17.21 0.34
C THR A 108 -1.20 16.25 -0.49
N LEU A 109 -1.72 15.10 -0.92
CA LEU A 109 -1.01 14.16 -1.78
C LEU A 109 -0.65 14.81 -3.13
N ASN A 110 -1.58 15.55 -3.73
CA ASN A 110 -1.32 16.29 -4.96
C ASN A 110 -0.21 17.33 -4.78
N ALA A 111 -0.26 18.14 -3.72
CA ALA A 111 0.79 19.09 -3.38
C ALA A 111 2.15 18.39 -3.17
N PHE A 112 2.16 17.25 -2.48
CA PHE A 112 3.36 16.41 -2.30
C PHE A 112 3.97 15.99 -3.63
N THR A 113 3.16 15.50 -4.57
CA THR A 113 3.67 15.12 -5.90
C THR A 113 4.23 16.31 -6.70
N HIS A 114 3.67 17.50 -6.54
CA HIS A 114 4.18 18.72 -7.17
C HIS A 114 5.51 19.18 -6.55
N VAL A 115 5.64 19.18 -5.23
CA VAL A 115 6.89 19.53 -4.53
C VAL A 115 8.03 18.62 -4.95
N LEU A 116 7.77 17.31 -5.07
CA LEU A 116 8.74 16.33 -5.54
C LEU A 116 8.93 16.34 -7.07
N LYS A 117 8.23 17.20 -7.80
CA LYS A 117 8.30 17.32 -9.27
C LYS A 117 8.01 15.99 -9.99
N ILE A 118 7.15 15.18 -9.42
CA ILE A 118 6.73 13.90 -10.02
C ILE A 118 5.83 14.23 -11.23
N LYS A 119 6.29 13.90 -12.43
CA LYS A 119 5.56 14.18 -13.67
C LYS A 119 4.56 13.10 -14.04
N SER A 120 4.97 11.85 -13.88
CA SER A 120 4.16 10.65 -14.12
C SER A 120 4.51 9.55 -13.13
N PHE A 121 3.58 8.66 -12.86
CA PHE A 121 3.75 7.57 -11.90
C PHE A 121 2.80 6.41 -12.19
N ALA A 122 3.23 5.20 -11.87
CA ALA A 122 2.31 4.11 -11.59
C ALA A 122 1.80 4.27 -10.16
N LEU A 123 0.52 3.99 -9.95
CA LEU A 123 -0.14 4.18 -8.66
C LEU A 123 -0.40 2.81 -8.03
N TYR A 124 0.16 2.57 -6.84
CA TYR A 124 -0.27 1.48 -5.97
C TYR A 124 -1.19 2.04 -4.90
N VAL A 125 -2.36 1.41 -4.73
CA VAL A 125 -3.34 1.81 -3.73
C VAL A 125 -3.74 0.65 -2.85
N PHE A 126 -3.88 0.92 -1.56
CA PHE A 126 -4.38 0.01 -0.55
C PHE A 126 -5.41 0.73 0.32
N ASP A 127 -6.57 0.12 0.57
CA ASP A 127 -7.60 0.63 1.49
C ASP A 127 -7.91 2.14 1.30
N TYR A 128 -7.65 3.03 2.29
CA TYR A 128 -7.82 4.50 2.16
C TYR A 128 -6.91 5.13 1.09
N GLY A 129 -5.82 4.46 0.73
CA GLY A 129 -5.00 4.85 -0.41
C GLY A 129 -5.76 4.81 -1.73
N ALA A 130 -6.80 3.96 -1.86
CA ALA A 130 -7.60 3.85 -3.08
C ALA A 130 -8.44 5.12 -3.32
N PRO A 131 -9.36 5.54 -2.45
CA PRO A 131 -10.14 6.76 -2.67
C PRO A 131 -9.27 8.01 -2.71
N THR A 132 -8.13 8.04 -2.00
CA THR A 132 -7.17 9.16 -2.06
C THR A 132 -6.44 9.19 -3.40
N GLY A 133 -5.93 8.04 -3.85
CA GLY A 133 -5.20 7.90 -5.11
C GLY A 133 -6.08 8.06 -6.34
N PHE A 134 -7.33 7.57 -6.30
CA PHE A 134 -8.27 7.74 -7.41
C PHE A 134 -8.70 9.21 -7.60
N ARG A 135 -8.81 9.99 -6.52
CA ARG A 135 -8.99 11.46 -6.62
C ARG A 135 -7.80 12.13 -7.32
N LEU A 136 -6.58 11.73 -6.96
CA LEU A 136 -5.38 12.23 -7.64
C LEU A 136 -5.36 11.83 -9.12
N ALA A 137 -5.73 10.58 -9.43
CA ALA A 137 -5.79 10.07 -10.80
C ALA A 137 -6.85 10.78 -11.64
N MET A 138 -8.05 11.02 -11.09
CA MET A 138 -9.09 11.80 -11.78
C MET A 138 -8.66 13.25 -12.07
N ALA A 139 -7.94 13.87 -11.11
CA ALA A 139 -7.46 15.25 -11.28
C ALA A 139 -6.34 15.34 -12.32
N HIS A 140 -5.58 14.27 -12.53
CA HIS A 140 -4.39 14.26 -13.39
C HIS A 140 -4.29 12.94 -14.17
N PRO A 141 -5.27 12.63 -15.05
CA PRO A 141 -5.31 11.35 -15.76
C PRO A 141 -4.05 11.09 -16.60
N ASP A 142 -3.49 12.11 -17.21
CA ASP A 142 -2.30 12.02 -18.07
C ASP A 142 -1.00 11.68 -17.31
N ARG A 143 -1.01 11.78 -15.98
CA ARG A 143 0.15 11.46 -15.13
C ARG A 143 0.17 9.99 -14.69
N VAL A 144 -0.95 9.28 -14.80
CA VAL A 144 -1.08 7.89 -14.33
C VAL A 144 -0.71 6.93 -15.44
N THR A 145 0.37 6.18 -15.25
CA THR A 145 0.87 5.21 -16.25
C THR A 145 0.29 3.81 -16.06
N ALA A 146 -0.06 3.43 -14.85
CA ALA A 146 -0.73 2.19 -14.50
C ALA A 146 -1.30 2.28 -13.07
N ILE A 147 -2.23 1.39 -12.73
CA ILE A 147 -2.80 1.26 -11.38
C ILE A 147 -2.61 -0.17 -10.89
N VAL A 148 -2.11 -0.32 -9.66
CA VAL A 148 -2.12 -1.57 -8.90
C VAL A 148 -3.01 -1.35 -7.70
N SER A 149 -4.13 -2.07 -7.61
CA SER A 149 -5.05 -2.00 -6.47
C SER A 149 -4.94 -3.27 -5.64
N GLN A 150 -4.35 -3.15 -4.45
CA GLN A 150 -4.30 -4.22 -3.46
C GLN A 150 -5.39 -3.94 -2.42
N ASN A 151 -6.49 -4.69 -2.47
CA ASN A 151 -7.64 -4.48 -1.58
C ASN A 151 -8.10 -3.01 -1.51
N GLY A 152 -8.00 -2.30 -2.62
CA GLY A 152 -8.38 -0.89 -2.78
C GLY A 152 -9.63 -0.79 -3.66
N ASN A 153 -10.77 -0.48 -3.04
CA ASN A 153 -12.10 -0.60 -3.64
C ASN A 153 -12.62 0.70 -4.29
N ALA A 154 -13.46 0.54 -5.33
CA ALA A 154 -14.15 1.63 -6.01
C ALA A 154 -15.61 1.25 -6.42
N TYR A 155 -16.18 0.22 -5.78
CA TYR A 155 -17.47 -0.35 -6.15
C TYR A 155 -18.28 -0.71 -4.89
N GLU A 156 -19.59 -0.44 -4.90
CA GLU A 156 -20.46 -0.76 -3.76
C GLU A 156 -20.52 -2.26 -3.46
N GLU A 157 -20.50 -3.10 -4.50
CA GLU A 157 -20.49 -4.55 -4.37
C GLU A 157 -19.22 -5.11 -3.73
N GLY A 158 -18.16 -4.30 -3.66
CA GLY A 158 -16.93 -4.63 -2.99
C GLY A 158 -16.94 -4.40 -1.48
N LEU A 159 -17.98 -3.76 -0.93
CA LEU A 159 -18.09 -3.47 0.50
C LEU A 159 -18.69 -4.66 1.24
N GLY A 160 -17.85 -5.39 2.00
CA GLY A 160 -18.26 -6.56 2.79
C GLY A 160 -19.05 -6.23 4.06
N ASP A 161 -19.44 -7.28 4.79
CA ASP A 161 -20.27 -7.16 6.01
C ASP A 161 -19.55 -6.46 7.16
N ALA A 162 -18.21 -6.46 7.19
CA ALA A 162 -17.43 -5.74 8.20
C ALA A 162 -17.67 -4.22 8.18
N TRP A 163 -18.25 -3.67 7.12
CA TRP A 163 -18.69 -2.27 7.05
C TRP A 163 -19.98 -1.98 7.83
N GLY A 164 -20.67 -2.99 8.38
CA GLY A 164 -21.94 -2.83 9.09
C GLY A 164 -21.91 -1.72 10.16
N PRO A 165 -21.00 -1.76 11.14
CA PRO A 165 -20.91 -0.71 12.17
C PRO A 165 -20.56 0.68 11.60
N ILE A 166 -19.73 0.73 10.56
CA ILE A 166 -19.31 1.98 9.91
C ILE A 166 -20.51 2.57 9.14
N ARG A 167 -21.25 1.76 8.39
CA ARG A 167 -22.49 2.18 7.70
C ARG A 167 -23.54 2.69 8.69
N LYS A 168 -23.65 2.06 9.87
CA LYS A 168 -24.54 2.56 10.93
C LYS A 168 -24.09 3.95 11.40
N TYR A 169 -22.78 4.15 11.60
CA TYR A 169 -22.26 5.47 11.96
C TYR A 169 -22.48 6.53 10.87
N TRP A 170 -22.46 6.15 9.57
CA TRP A 170 -22.81 7.08 8.49
C TRP A 170 -24.27 7.51 8.51
N ALA A 171 -25.15 6.55 8.79
CA ALA A 171 -26.60 6.81 8.84
C ALA A 171 -26.99 7.64 10.07
N GLU A 172 -26.34 7.37 11.19
CA GLU A 172 -26.64 7.96 12.49
C GLU A 172 -25.30 8.35 13.17
N PRO A 173 -24.75 9.55 12.88
CA PRO A 173 -23.44 9.99 13.40
C PRO A 173 -23.56 10.47 14.86
N THR A 174 -24.01 9.57 15.76
CA THR A 174 -24.14 9.84 17.19
C THR A 174 -22.85 9.53 17.94
N PRO A 175 -22.64 10.12 19.13
CA PRO A 175 -21.51 9.77 20.01
C PRO A 175 -21.43 8.27 20.31
N GLU A 176 -22.58 7.60 20.50
CA GLU A 176 -22.65 6.16 20.80
C GLU A 176 -22.13 5.32 19.63
N ASN A 177 -22.57 5.60 18.39
CA ASN A 177 -22.08 4.89 17.21
C ASN A 177 -20.60 5.18 16.94
N ARG A 178 -20.14 6.42 17.23
CA ARG A 178 -18.73 6.78 17.18
C ARG A 178 -17.90 5.98 18.18
N ASP A 179 -18.38 5.83 19.40
CA ASP A 179 -17.67 5.09 20.47
C ASP A 179 -17.64 3.57 20.20
N VAL A 180 -18.66 3.01 19.57
CA VAL A 180 -18.62 1.61 19.10
C VAL A 180 -17.42 1.37 18.19
N LEU A 181 -17.14 2.27 17.22
CA LEU A 181 -15.97 2.15 16.35
C LEU A 181 -14.67 2.33 17.12
N ARG A 182 -14.62 3.32 18.03
CA ARG A 182 -13.46 3.57 18.89
C ARG A 182 -13.05 2.34 19.69
N GLN A 183 -14.03 1.66 20.30
CA GLN A 183 -13.80 0.53 21.20
C GLN A 183 -13.49 -0.77 20.47
N ASN A 184 -14.00 -0.97 19.26
CA ASN A 184 -13.84 -2.24 18.55
C ASN A 184 -12.76 -2.20 17.45
N ILE A 185 -12.55 -1.04 16.80
CA ILE A 185 -11.65 -0.96 15.65
C ILE A 185 -10.33 -0.28 16.06
N LEU A 186 -10.37 0.79 16.90
CA LEU A 186 -9.19 1.59 17.23
C LEU A 186 -8.49 1.07 18.50
N THR A 187 -8.27 -0.24 18.57
CA THR A 187 -7.61 -0.95 19.66
C THR A 187 -6.54 -1.90 19.11
N LEU A 188 -5.64 -2.37 19.97
CA LEU A 188 -4.65 -3.38 19.56
C LEU A 188 -5.34 -4.64 19.02
N GLU A 189 -6.41 -5.10 19.68
CA GLU A 189 -7.16 -6.28 19.28
C GLU A 189 -7.82 -6.06 17.90
N GLY A 190 -8.51 -4.94 17.71
CA GLY A 190 -9.12 -4.57 16.44
C GLY A 190 -8.10 -4.42 15.32
N THR A 191 -6.94 -3.80 15.60
CA THR A 191 -5.85 -3.66 14.63
C THR A 191 -5.26 -5.03 14.28
N ARG A 192 -4.94 -5.86 15.27
CA ARG A 192 -4.44 -7.22 15.05
C ARG A 192 -5.42 -8.06 14.23
N TRP A 193 -6.72 -7.96 14.55
CA TRP A 193 -7.75 -8.70 13.80
C TRP A 193 -7.77 -8.33 12.33
N GLN A 194 -7.62 -7.06 11.97
CA GLN A 194 -7.54 -6.62 10.57
C GLN A 194 -6.35 -7.24 9.83
N TYR A 195 -5.22 -7.42 10.51
CA TYR A 195 -4.00 -8.02 9.94
C TYR A 195 -4.11 -9.54 9.78
N THR A 196 -4.81 -10.21 10.71
CA THR A 196 -4.77 -11.69 10.81
C THR A 196 -6.03 -12.37 10.30
N HIS A 197 -7.15 -11.65 10.20
CA HIS A 197 -8.41 -12.24 9.71
C HIS A 197 -8.28 -12.65 8.24
N GLY A 198 -8.74 -13.88 7.94
CA GLY A 198 -8.66 -14.43 6.59
C GLY A 198 -7.28 -14.96 6.17
N VAL A 199 -6.29 -14.88 7.06
CA VAL A 199 -4.97 -15.48 6.85
C VAL A 199 -5.01 -16.96 7.27
N SER A 200 -4.55 -17.87 6.43
CA SER A 200 -4.55 -19.31 6.70
C SER A 200 -3.67 -19.70 7.90
N ASP A 201 -2.57 -18.98 8.11
CA ASP A 201 -1.64 -19.13 9.23
C ASP A 201 -1.36 -17.74 9.84
N PRO A 202 -2.18 -17.31 10.84
CA PRO A 202 -2.04 -16.00 11.47
C PRO A 202 -0.70 -15.77 12.18
N GLU A 203 0.02 -16.84 12.56
CA GLU A 203 1.34 -16.72 13.21
C GLU A 203 2.42 -16.25 12.24
N ARG A 204 2.19 -16.33 10.95
CA ARG A 204 3.08 -15.78 9.91
C ARG A 204 2.98 -14.27 9.75
N VAL A 205 1.98 -13.63 10.35
CA VAL A 205 1.84 -12.16 10.29
C VAL A 205 2.80 -11.52 11.31
N PRO A 206 3.79 -10.74 10.86
CA PRO A 206 4.75 -10.11 11.75
C PRO A 206 4.07 -9.13 12.72
N PRO A 207 4.34 -9.22 14.03
CA PRO A 207 3.67 -8.39 15.02
C PRO A 207 4.06 -6.91 14.97
N GLU A 208 5.16 -6.57 14.34
CA GLU A 208 5.69 -5.21 14.28
C GLU A 208 4.73 -4.25 13.58
N GLY A 209 4.03 -4.71 12.52
CA GLY A 209 3.07 -3.90 11.77
C GLY A 209 1.94 -3.40 12.65
N TYR A 210 1.13 -4.31 13.16
CA TYR A 210 -0.04 -3.94 13.99
C TYR A 210 0.33 -3.32 15.34
N THR A 211 1.52 -3.64 15.88
CA THR A 211 2.01 -3.03 17.12
C THR A 211 2.38 -1.56 16.89
N LEU A 212 3.13 -1.27 15.81
CA LEU A 212 3.46 0.10 15.42
C LEU A 212 2.20 0.92 15.14
N ASP A 213 1.28 0.37 14.34
CA ASP A 213 0.05 1.07 13.97
C ASP A 213 -0.80 1.39 15.21
N THR A 214 -0.92 0.45 16.16
CA THR A 214 -1.61 0.70 17.43
C THR A 214 -0.92 1.81 18.23
N ALA A 215 0.41 1.79 18.33
CA ALA A 215 1.14 2.85 19.02
C ALA A 215 0.93 4.23 18.38
N LEU A 216 0.78 4.29 17.07
CA LEU A 216 0.48 5.51 16.33
C LEU A 216 -0.98 5.97 16.53
N LEU A 217 -1.94 5.03 16.61
CA LEU A 217 -3.34 5.31 16.93
C LEU A 217 -3.52 5.87 18.34
N GLU A 218 -2.70 5.45 19.31
CA GLU A 218 -2.76 5.92 20.69
C GLU A 218 -2.19 7.34 20.89
N ARG A 219 -1.64 7.97 19.86
CA ARG A 219 -1.21 9.38 19.97
C ARG A 219 -2.41 10.27 20.32
N PRO A 220 -2.23 11.30 21.15
CA PRO A 220 -3.31 12.22 21.52
C PRO A 220 -4.05 12.78 20.29
N GLY A 221 -5.38 12.61 20.29
CA GLY A 221 -6.26 13.09 19.21
C GLY A 221 -6.31 12.19 17.96
N ASN A 222 -5.42 11.21 17.81
CA ASN A 222 -5.35 10.45 16.55
C ASN A 222 -6.56 9.53 16.34
N LYS A 223 -7.10 8.93 17.40
CA LYS A 223 -8.34 8.15 17.31
C LYS A 223 -9.52 8.99 16.82
N ASP A 224 -9.61 10.26 17.25
CA ASP A 224 -10.67 11.15 16.76
C ASP A 224 -10.51 11.47 15.27
N ILE A 225 -9.27 11.68 14.81
CA ILE A 225 -8.96 11.84 13.40
C ILE A 225 -9.45 10.63 12.60
N GLN A 226 -9.18 9.42 13.07
CA GLN A 226 -9.60 8.21 12.37
C GLN A 226 -11.13 8.07 12.34
N LEU A 227 -11.81 8.42 13.43
CA LEU A 227 -13.28 8.40 13.49
C LEU A 227 -13.91 9.44 12.55
N ASP A 228 -13.28 10.60 12.37
CA ASP A 228 -13.70 11.60 11.39
C ASP A 228 -13.52 11.06 9.95
N LEU A 229 -12.41 10.38 9.66
CA LEU A 229 -12.19 9.73 8.39
C LEU A 229 -13.15 8.55 8.14
N PHE A 230 -13.51 7.75 9.17
CA PHE A 230 -14.57 6.76 9.03
C PHE A 230 -15.90 7.38 8.64
N LEU A 231 -16.26 8.52 9.25
CA LEU A 231 -17.48 9.24 8.89
C LEU A 231 -17.41 9.78 7.46
N ASP A 232 -16.30 10.41 7.10
CA ASP A 232 -16.08 10.99 5.76
C ASP A 232 -16.00 9.90 4.67
N TYR A 233 -15.74 8.64 5.02
CA TYR A 233 -15.68 7.57 4.01
C TYR A 233 -16.99 7.41 3.23
N ALA A 234 -18.13 7.80 3.80
CA ALA A 234 -19.40 7.86 3.08
C ALA A 234 -19.32 8.75 1.82
N SER A 235 -18.45 9.75 1.80
CA SER A 235 -18.19 10.59 0.63
C SER A 235 -17.50 9.82 -0.51
N ASN A 236 -16.67 8.81 -0.18
CA ASN A 236 -16.02 7.96 -1.17
C ASN A 236 -17.03 7.08 -1.90
N VAL A 237 -17.98 6.48 -1.17
CA VAL A 237 -19.03 5.65 -1.76
C VAL A 237 -19.86 6.50 -2.73
N LYS A 238 -20.24 7.71 -2.34
CA LYS A 238 -20.94 8.66 -3.24
C LYS A 238 -20.12 9.03 -4.47
N LEU A 239 -18.79 8.95 -4.39
CA LEU A 239 -17.87 9.30 -5.47
C LEU A 239 -17.50 8.10 -6.36
N TYR A 240 -17.88 6.86 -6.00
CA TYR A 240 -17.59 5.67 -6.80
C TYR A 240 -18.04 5.80 -8.26
N PRO A 241 -19.22 6.32 -8.60
CA PRO A 241 -19.60 6.53 -10.00
C PRO A 241 -18.63 7.43 -10.79
N ALA A 242 -18.02 8.43 -10.13
CA ALA A 242 -17.03 9.30 -10.77
C ALA A 242 -15.68 8.58 -10.97
N PHE A 243 -15.25 7.73 -10.02
CA PHE A 243 -14.09 6.86 -10.21
C PHE A 243 -14.30 5.91 -11.39
N GLN A 244 -15.47 5.27 -11.47
CA GLN A 244 -15.84 4.37 -12.54
C GLN A 244 -15.88 5.09 -13.89
N ASP A 245 -16.38 6.32 -13.94
CA ASP A 245 -16.36 7.15 -15.15
C ASP A 245 -14.92 7.50 -15.59
N TYR A 246 -14.04 7.81 -14.64
CA TYR A 246 -12.61 7.97 -14.91
C TYR A 246 -11.99 6.68 -15.49
N PHE A 247 -12.29 5.51 -14.92
CA PHE A 247 -11.78 4.23 -15.41
C PHE A 247 -12.22 3.96 -16.84
N ARG A 248 -13.50 4.22 -17.18
CA ARG A 248 -14.02 4.07 -18.56
C ARG A 248 -13.35 5.01 -19.55
N LYS A 249 -13.12 6.27 -19.14
CA LYS A 249 -12.57 7.30 -20.04
C LYS A 249 -11.08 7.19 -20.24
N ALA A 250 -10.33 6.98 -19.16
CA ALA A 250 -8.88 6.94 -19.18
C ALA A 250 -8.33 5.55 -19.50
N THR A 251 -9.11 4.49 -19.19
CA THR A 251 -8.73 3.07 -19.38
C THR A 251 -7.27 2.77 -18.96
N PRO A 252 -6.84 3.19 -17.74
CA PRO A 252 -5.47 2.93 -17.33
C PRO A 252 -5.23 1.43 -17.23
N PRO A 253 -4.03 0.91 -17.59
CA PRO A 253 -3.68 -0.45 -17.25
C PRO A 253 -3.90 -0.68 -15.76
N LEU A 254 -4.63 -1.74 -15.37
CA LEU A 254 -4.99 -2.01 -13.99
C LEU A 254 -4.74 -3.47 -13.61
N LEU A 255 -4.02 -3.67 -12.49
CA LEU A 255 -3.90 -4.93 -11.78
C LEU A 255 -4.63 -4.79 -10.43
N ALA A 256 -5.70 -5.57 -10.23
CA ALA A 256 -6.27 -5.80 -8.92
C ALA A 256 -5.66 -7.08 -8.35
N ILE A 257 -4.84 -6.96 -7.31
CA ILE A 257 -4.26 -8.09 -6.58
C ILE A 257 -4.82 -8.09 -5.16
N TRP A 258 -5.52 -9.16 -4.77
CA TRP A 258 -6.51 -9.07 -3.72
C TRP A 258 -6.44 -10.24 -2.75
N GLY A 259 -6.43 -9.96 -1.44
CA GLY A 259 -6.68 -10.97 -0.43
C GLY A 259 -8.13 -11.46 -0.52
N ARG A 260 -8.31 -12.71 -0.92
CA ARG A 260 -9.63 -13.30 -1.19
C ARG A 260 -10.55 -13.30 0.03
N ASN A 261 -9.95 -13.39 1.21
CA ASN A 261 -10.67 -13.55 2.47
C ASN A 261 -10.82 -12.21 3.23
N ASP A 262 -10.65 -11.08 2.54
CA ASP A 262 -10.83 -9.74 3.10
C ASP A 262 -12.29 -9.52 3.53
N PRO A 263 -12.56 -9.24 4.82
CA PRO A 263 -13.92 -9.00 5.29
C PRO A 263 -14.44 -7.59 4.99
N PHE A 264 -13.53 -6.64 4.69
CA PHE A 264 -13.89 -5.26 4.37
C PHE A 264 -14.14 -5.09 2.88
N PHE A 265 -13.15 -5.45 2.05
CA PHE A 265 -13.25 -5.33 0.60
C PHE A 265 -13.25 -6.72 -0.02
N ILE A 266 -14.46 -7.25 -0.23
CA ILE A 266 -14.66 -8.62 -0.74
C ILE A 266 -14.27 -8.75 -2.22
N PRO A 267 -14.01 -9.98 -2.72
CA PRO A 267 -13.59 -10.26 -4.10
C PRO A 267 -14.43 -9.62 -5.20
N ALA A 268 -15.73 -9.42 -4.94
CA ALA A 268 -16.63 -8.77 -5.90
C ALA A 268 -16.15 -7.36 -6.30
N GLY A 269 -15.47 -6.63 -5.38
CA GLY A 269 -14.88 -5.31 -5.69
C GLY A 269 -13.71 -5.40 -6.65
N ALA A 270 -12.87 -6.42 -6.53
CA ALA A 270 -11.77 -6.67 -7.47
C ALA A 270 -12.30 -7.04 -8.88
N ASP A 271 -13.27 -7.95 -8.96
CA ASP A 271 -13.87 -8.35 -10.23
C ASP A 271 -14.62 -7.21 -10.91
N ALA A 272 -15.20 -6.30 -10.12
CA ALA A 272 -15.95 -5.16 -10.64
C ALA A 272 -15.11 -4.20 -11.50
N PHE A 273 -13.79 -4.11 -11.29
CA PHE A 273 -12.94 -3.30 -12.16
C PHE A 273 -13.04 -3.66 -13.65
N ARG A 274 -13.32 -4.93 -13.97
CA ARG A 274 -13.52 -5.38 -15.37
C ARG A 274 -14.74 -4.79 -16.06
N LYS A 275 -15.71 -4.26 -15.31
CA LYS A 275 -16.89 -3.58 -15.86
C LYS A 275 -16.51 -2.28 -16.58
N ASP A 276 -15.53 -1.58 -16.04
CA ASP A 276 -15.09 -0.26 -16.53
C ASP A 276 -13.75 -0.29 -17.23
N ILE A 277 -12.90 -1.30 -16.93
CA ILE A 277 -11.61 -1.58 -17.57
C ILE A 277 -11.63 -3.06 -18.02
N PRO A 278 -12.13 -3.38 -19.22
CA PRO A 278 -12.31 -4.78 -19.67
C PRO A 278 -11.04 -5.62 -19.61
N ASN A 279 -9.87 -5.00 -19.80
CA ASN A 279 -8.56 -5.64 -19.74
C ASN A 279 -7.90 -5.62 -18.35
N ALA A 280 -8.64 -5.27 -17.29
CA ALA A 280 -8.13 -5.30 -15.93
C ALA A 280 -7.71 -6.74 -15.57
N ARG A 281 -6.46 -6.87 -15.11
CA ARG A 281 -5.95 -8.13 -14.55
C ARG A 281 -6.40 -8.24 -13.10
N VAL A 282 -7.03 -9.36 -12.74
CA VAL A 282 -7.51 -9.61 -11.37
C VAL A 282 -6.88 -10.90 -10.88
N GLU A 283 -6.23 -10.83 -9.74
CA GLU A 283 -5.57 -11.95 -9.08
C GLU A 283 -5.99 -12.03 -7.62
N PHE A 284 -6.22 -13.26 -7.14
CA PHE A 284 -6.61 -13.51 -5.75
C PHE A 284 -5.53 -14.30 -5.03
N LEU A 285 -5.20 -13.82 -3.83
CA LEU A 285 -4.28 -14.46 -2.89
C LEU A 285 -5.09 -15.07 -1.75
N ASP A 286 -4.67 -16.22 -1.24
CA ASP A 286 -5.35 -16.90 -0.14
C ASP A 286 -4.96 -16.28 1.22
N THR A 287 -5.43 -15.07 1.44
CA THR A 287 -5.14 -14.26 2.63
C THR A 287 -6.23 -13.21 2.82
N GLY A 288 -6.14 -12.48 3.95
CA GLY A 288 -7.05 -11.40 4.31
C GLY A 288 -6.68 -10.03 3.74
N HIS A 289 -7.12 -8.99 4.43
CA HIS A 289 -6.99 -7.59 4.02
C HIS A 289 -5.54 -7.15 3.80
N PHE A 290 -4.64 -7.45 4.75
CA PHE A 290 -3.21 -7.12 4.66
C PHE A 290 -2.41 -8.16 3.87
N ALA A 291 -2.80 -8.41 2.62
CA ALA A 291 -2.18 -9.40 1.75
C ALA A 291 -0.65 -9.24 1.64
N ILE A 292 -0.16 -8.00 1.69
CA ILE A 292 1.26 -7.67 1.60
C ILE A 292 2.10 -8.25 2.76
N GLU A 293 1.51 -8.50 3.93
CA GLU A 293 2.24 -9.04 5.08
C GLU A 293 2.61 -10.52 4.91
N THR A 294 1.83 -11.26 4.13
CA THR A 294 2.03 -12.71 3.95
C THR A 294 2.41 -13.12 2.53
N HIS A 295 2.12 -12.27 1.53
CA HIS A 295 2.29 -12.58 0.09
C HIS A 295 3.09 -11.49 -0.65
N VAL A 296 4.04 -10.84 0.03
CA VAL A 296 4.82 -9.74 -0.56
C VAL A 296 5.62 -10.17 -1.79
N VAL A 297 6.07 -11.43 -1.86
CA VAL A 297 6.83 -11.95 -3.01
C VAL A 297 5.93 -12.05 -4.23
N GLU A 298 4.77 -12.68 -4.07
CA GLU A 298 3.78 -12.83 -5.14
C GLU A 298 3.28 -11.47 -5.65
N ILE A 299 3.06 -10.52 -4.74
CA ILE A 299 2.67 -9.14 -5.08
C ILE A 299 3.79 -8.45 -5.87
N ALA A 300 5.05 -8.57 -5.43
CA ALA A 300 6.18 -7.96 -6.12
C ALA A 300 6.37 -8.53 -7.53
N ASP A 301 6.26 -9.85 -7.70
CA ASP A 301 6.43 -10.53 -8.98
C ASP A 301 5.29 -10.20 -9.95
N ALA A 302 4.05 -10.19 -9.45
CA ALA A 302 2.88 -9.76 -10.22
C ALA A 302 3.03 -8.30 -10.69
N MET A 303 3.48 -7.40 -9.80
CA MET A 303 3.73 -5.99 -10.13
C MET A 303 4.82 -5.83 -11.19
N LYS A 304 5.97 -6.50 -11.05
CA LYS A 304 7.06 -6.45 -12.04
C LYS A 304 6.57 -6.88 -13.42
N THR A 305 5.90 -8.03 -13.47
CA THR A 305 5.36 -8.58 -14.72
C THR A 305 4.34 -7.63 -15.34
N PHE A 306 3.42 -7.12 -14.54
CA PHE A 306 2.35 -6.23 -14.99
C PHE A 306 2.89 -4.87 -15.47
N LEU A 307 3.74 -4.22 -14.68
CA LEU A 307 4.28 -2.90 -15.01
C LEU A 307 5.17 -2.94 -16.25
N ALA A 308 6.06 -3.93 -16.35
CA ALA A 308 6.92 -4.12 -17.53
C ALA A 308 6.10 -4.42 -18.79
N GLY A 309 5.08 -5.28 -18.69
CA GLY A 309 4.18 -5.62 -19.79
C GLY A 309 3.34 -4.43 -20.30
N ASN A 310 3.18 -3.38 -19.50
CA ASN A 310 2.47 -2.15 -19.85
C ASN A 310 3.41 -0.96 -20.12
N GLY A 311 4.71 -1.22 -20.39
CA GLY A 311 5.68 -0.19 -20.80
C GLY A 311 6.17 0.70 -19.63
N VAL A 312 5.84 0.36 -18.38
CA VAL A 312 6.38 1.00 -17.19
C VAL A 312 7.67 0.26 -16.81
N SER A 313 8.74 0.52 -17.54
CA SER A 313 10.05 -0.10 -17.31
C SER A 313 11.17 0.93 -17.49
N ARG A 314 12.35 0.66 -16.93
CA ARG A 314 13.56 1.43 -17.28
C ARG A 314 13.74 1.42 -18.80
N ARG A 315 13.91 2.59 -19.40
CA ARG A 315 14.43 2.66 -20.77
C ARG A 315 15.84 2.05 -20.74
N THR A 316 15.99 0.86 -21.27
CA THR A 316 17.33 0.38 -21.63
C THR A 316 17.84 1.39 -22.66
N ASN A 317 18.89 2.14 -22.32
CA ASN A 317 19.64 2.86 -23.35
C ASN A 317 20.13 1.79 -24.33
N GLY A 318 19.34 1.58 -25.40
CA GLY A 318 19.79 0.81 -26.52
C GLY A 318 21.02 1.52 -27.04
N GLY A 319 22.17 0.86 -26.93
CA GLY A 319 23.37 1.33 -27.57
C GLY A 319 23.05 1.49 -29.06
N SER A 320 23.12 2.71 -29.52
CA SER A 320 23.31 2.98 -30.93
C SER A 320 24.71 2.47 -31.29
N GLU A 321 24.75 1.31 -31.94
CA GLU A 321 25.91 0.96 -32.76
C GLU A 321 26.01 1.94 -33.93
#